data_88bb72e920753f77234e240108d311a9
#
_entry.id   88bb72e920753f77234e240108d311a9
#
_cell.length_a   1.000
_cell.length_b   1.000
_cell.length_c   1.000
_cell.angle_alpha   90.00
_cell.angle_beta   90.00
_cell.angle_gamma   90.00
#
_symmetry.space_group_name_H-M   'P 1'
#
loop_
_entity.id
_entity.type
_entity.pdbx_description
1 polymer ?
#
loop_
_entity_poly.entity_id
_entity_poly.type
_entity_poly.pdbx_seq_one_letter_code
_entity_poly.pdbx_strand_id
1 'polypeptide(L)'
;MRVPIYQAVAHYKRNEKLPYTEYFCLGFFSKLSLAETALAESKILSGFSELDDDSFSITTHYLNDCAHLGEEINYEIVNNKIYGVWYDYDLDANYTSSGYVGLFSTLEYAEEALAWYKTWDIFKVYGLECLGIDPITLNLRGWTEGFITVYN
;
A
#
# COMPACT_ATOMS: atom_id res chain seq x y z
N MET A 1 -20.75 -3.01 7.41
CA MET A 1 -20.34 -1.67 6.94
C MET A 1 -19.05 -1.79 6.17
N ARG A 2 -18.87 -1.01 5.11
CA ARG A 2 -17.63 -0.93 4.38
C ARG A 2 -17.07 0.48 4.47
N VAL A 3 -15.85 0.61 4.95
CA VAL A 3 -15.17 1.90 5.08
C VAL A 3 -14.01 1.93 4.09
N PRO A 4 -14.13 2.67 2.98
CA PRO A 4 -13.07 2.71 1.97
C PRO A 4 -11.89 3.55 2.43
N ILE A 5 -10.69 3.09 2.09
CA ILE A 5 -9.43 3.83 2.22
C ILE A 5 -8.81 3.83 0.83
N TYR A 6 -8.43 5.00 0.35
CA TYR A 6 -7.91 5.20 -1.00
C TYR A 6 -6.40 5.36 -0.98
N GLN A 7 -5.72 4.46 -1.67
CA GLN A 7 -4.27 4.52 -1.82
C GLN A 7 -3.92 5.13 -3.17
N ALA A 8 -3.22 6.25 -3.17
CA ALA A 8 -2.70 6.86 -4.39
C ALA A 8 -1.33 6.24 -4.69
N VAL A 9 -1.14 5.82 -5.94
CA VAL A 9 0.05 5.08 -6.36
C VAL A 9 0.58 5.63 -7.69
N ALA A 10 1.89 5.75 -7.79
CA ALA A 10 2.56 5.94 -9.07
C ALA A 10 3.42 4.71 -9.36
N HIS A 11 3.51 4.33 -10.63
CA HIS A 11 4.35 3.21 -11.03
C HIS A 11 5.02 3.50 -12.37
N TYR A 12 6.20 2.93 -12.59
CA TYR A 12 6.87 3.00 -13.88
C TYR A 12 7.84 1.83 -14.06
N LYS A 13 8.07 1.47 -15.33
CA LYS A 13 9.14 0.54 -15.68
C LYS A 13 10.44 1.31 -15.77
N ARG A 14 11.40 0.91 -14.94
CA ARG A 14 12.71 1.57 -14.88
C ARG A 14 13.51 1.43 -16.17
N ASN A 15 13.34 0.30 -16.87
CA ASN A 15 14.08 -0.01 -18.09
C ASN A 15 13.32 -1.09 -18.86
N GLU A 16 13.22 -0.96 -20.19
CA GLU A 16 12.58 -1.98 -21.04
C GLU A 16 13.26 -3.34 -20.96
N LYS A 17 14.55 -3.37 -20.66
CA LYS A 17 15.33 -4.60 -20.52
C LYS A 17 15.14 -5.28 -19.15
N LEU A 18 14.62 -4.54 -18.16
CA LEU A 18 14.37 -5.05 -16.83
C LEU A 18 12.84 -5.10 -16.66
N PRO A 19 12.25 -6.30 -16.54
CA PRO A 19 10.80 -6.45 -16.58
C PRO A 19 10.07 -6.11 -15.28
N TYR A 20 10.72 -5.45 -14.34
CA TYR A 20 10.07 -5.07 -13.09
C TYR A 20 9.60 -3.61 -13.10
N THR A 21 8.52 -3.39 -12.37
CA THR A 21 7.88 -2.09 -12.21
C THR A 21 8.18 -1.58 -10.81
N GLU A 22 8.59 -0.32 -10.70
CA GLU A 22 8.72 0.35 -9.40
C GLU A 22 7.39 1.00 -9.03
N TYR A 23 7.01 0.88 -7.75
CA TYR A 23 5.79 1.45 -7.21
C TYR A 23 6.12 2.47 -6.12
N PHE A 24 5.42 3.59 -6.19
CA PHE A 24 5.51 4.65 -5.18
C PHE A 24 4.15 4.80 -4.51
N CYS A 25 4.09 4.57 -3.21
CA CYS A 25 2.88 4.86 -2.45
C CYS A 25 2.85 6.35 -2.14
N LEU A 26 1.91 7.07 -2.76
CA LEU A 26 1.78 8.51 -2.58
C LEU A 26 0.95 8.88 -1.34
N GLY A 27 0.36 7.91 -0.70
CA GLY A 27 -0.36 8.06 0.53
C GLY A 27 -1.66 7.28 0.57
N PHE A 28 -2.25 7.25 1.76
CA PHE A 28 -3.55 6.65 2.02
C PHE A 28 -4.51 7.75 2.49
N PHE A 29 -5.70 7.77 1.92
CA PHE A 29 -6.64 8.88 2.11
C PHE A 29 -8.02 8.36 2.48
N SER A 30 -8.68 9.09 3.38
CA SER A 30 -10.03 8.74 3.84
C SER A 30 -11.11 9.17 2.85
N LYS A 31 -10.77 10.03 1.88
CA LYS A 31 -11.69 10.52 0.85
C LYS A 31 -11.06 10.42 -0.51
N LEU A 32 -11.86 10.02 -1.51
CA LEU A 32 -11.42 9.92 -2.89
C LEU A 32 -10.85 11.24 -3.42
N SER A 33 -11.49 12.36 -3.08
CA SER A 33 -11.05 13.69 -3.52
C SER A 33 -9.65 14.04 -3.02
N LEU A 34 -9.27 13.59 -1.82
CA LEU A 34 -7.93 13.81 -1.28
C LEU A 34 -6.89 12.98 -2.03
N ALA A 35 -7.23 11.74 -2.38
CA ALA A 35 -6.34 10.89 -3.18
C ALA A 35 -6.15 11.45 -4.60
N GLU A 36 -7.22 11.94 -5.23
CA GLU A 36 -7.16 12.58 -6.54
C GLU A 36 -6.29 13.83 -6.52
N THR A 37 -6.42 14.65 -5.47
CA THR A 37 -5.57 15.84 -5.28
C THR A 37 -4.11 15.44 -5.12
N ALA A 38 -3.83 14.40 -4.35
CA ALA A 38 -2.46 13.90 -4.16
C ALA A 38 -1.84 13.44 -5.48
N LEU A 39 -2.60 12.76 -6.34
CA LEU A 39 -2.15 12.39 -7.69
C LEU A 39 -1.83 13.63 -8.53
N ALA A 40 -2.75 14.59 -8.57
CA ALA A 40 -2.58 15.80 -9.38
C ALA A 40 -1.35 16.59 -8.94
N GLU A 41 -1.14 16.76 -7.65
CA GLU A 41 0.02 17.46 -7.10
C GLU A 41 1.32 16.71 -7.32
N SER A 42 1.30 15.37 -7.30
CA SER A 42 2.48 14.55 -7.51
C SER A 42 2.94 14.57 -8.97
N LYS A 43 2.02 14.67 -9.93
CA LYS A 43 2.34 14.66 -11.37
C LYS A 43 3.28 15.78 -11.81
N ILE A 44 3.34 16.88 -11.08
CA ILE A 44 4.22 18.02 -11.41
C ILE A 44 5.59 17.96 -10.73
N LEU A 45 5.79 16.97 -9.87
CA LEU A 45 7.05 16.83 -9.13
C LEU A 45 8.13 16.14 -9.96
N SER A 46 9.39 16.37 -9.61
CA SER A 46 10.56 15.77 -10.26
C SER A 46 10.41 14.23 -10.32
N GLY A 47 10.74 13.67 -11.46
CA GLY A 47 10.60 12.24 -11.72
C GLY A 47 9.18 11.87 -12.14
N PHE A 48 8.19 12.22 -11.33
CA PHE A 48 6.78 11.93 -11.64
C PHE A 48 6.28 12.67 -12.88
N SER A 49 6.77 13.88 -13.11
CA SER A 49 6.37 14.69 -14.29
C SER A 49 6.77 14.06 -15.62
N GLU A 50 7.69 13.12 -15.62
CA GLU A 50 8.15 12.39 -16.81
C GLU A 50 7.31 11.14 -17.08
N LEU A 51 6.40 10.78 -16.18
CA LEU A 51 5.56 9.59 -16.33
C LEU A 51 4.26 9.91 -17.08
N ASP A 52 3.76 8.92 -17.80
CA ASP A 52 2.46 9.01 -18.45
C ASP A 52 1.33 9.00 -17.40
N ASP A 53 0.15 9.53 -17.76
CA ASP A 53 -1.02 9.52 -16.88
C ASP A 53 -1.41 8.11 -16.43
N ASP A 54 -1.20 7.11 -17.27
CA ASP A 54 -1.47 5.70 -16.96
C ASP A 54 -0.58 5.15 -15.81
N SER A 55 0.48 5.87 -15.48
CA SER A 55 1.37 5.49 -14.35
C SER A 55 0.78 5.84 -12.98
N PHE A 56 -0.32 6.58 -12.94
CA PHE A 56 -0.94 7.04 -11.69
C PHE A 56 -2.30 6.37 -11.52
N SER A 57 -2.53 5.83 -10.33
CA SER A 57 -3.79 5.13 -10.04
C SER A 57 -4.19 5.26 -8.58
N ILE A 58 -5.46 4.95 -8.30
CA ILE A 58 -5.99 4.87 -6.95
C ILE A 58 -6.50 3.46 -6.73
N THR A 59 -6.02 2.82 -5.68
CA THR A 59 -6.50 1.51 -5.24
C THR A 59 -7.42 1.71 -4.04
N THR A 60 -8.61 1.13 -4.09
CA THR A 60 -9.55 1.17 -2.98
C THR A 60 -9.36 -0.05 -2.10
N HIS A 61 -9.09 0.18 -0.82
CA HIS A 61 -9.05 -0.84 0.22
C HIS A 61 -10.26 -0.63 1.13
N TYR A 62 -10.74 -1.71 1.76
CA TYR A 62 -11.81 -1.59 2.76
C TYR A 62 -11.24 -1.91 4.13
N LEU A 63 -11.45 -0.97 5.07
CA LEU A 63 -10.94 -1.06 6.44
C LEU A 63 -11.50 -2.29 7.14
N ASN A 64 -10.64 -3.03 7.84
CA ASN A 64 -11.01 -4.22 8.63
C ASN A 64 -11.69 -5.33 7.80
N ASP A 65 -11.37 -5.43 6.52
CA ASP A 65 -11.93 -6.43 5.61
C ASP A 65 -11.18 -7.76 5.76
N CYS A 66 -11.43 -8.45 6.86
CA CYS A 66 -10.82 -9.73 7.17
C CYS A 66 -11.86 -10.59 7.89
N ALA A 67 -12.24 -11.69 7.27
CA ALA A 67 -13.28 -12.59 7.80
C ALA A 67 -12.92 -13.16 9.17
N HIS A 68 -11.64 -13.30 9.48
CA HIS A 68 -11.16 -13.82 10.76
C HIS A 68 -11.48 -12.91 11.95
N LEU A 69 -11.69 -11.61 11.72
CA LEU A 69 -11.99 -10.67 12.80
C LEU A 69 -13.39 -10.81 13.40
N GLY A 70 -14.30 -11.56 12.73
CA GLY A 70 -15.68 -11.74 13.19
C GLY A 70 -16.61 -10.61 12.76
N GLU A 71 -17.77 -10.52 13.43
CA GLU A 71 -18.85 -9.62 13.03
C GLU A 71 -18.87 -8.29 13.80
N GLU A 72 -18.39 -8.28 15.06
CA GLU A 72 -18.39 -7.10 15.90
C GLU A 72 -17.07 -6.34 15.76
N ILE A 73 -17.03 -5.43 14.78
CA ILE A 73 -15.83 -4.68 14.43
C ILE A 73 -16.05 -3.20 14.72
N ASN A 74 -15.07 -2.59 15.40
CA ASN A 74 -15.01 -1.15 15.59
C ASN A 74 -14.23 -0.51 14.45
N TYR A 75 -14.90 0.33 13.64
CA TYR A 75 -14.30 1.02 12.49
C TYR A 75 -13.75 2.40 12.83
N GLU A 76 -13.76 2.80 14.11
CA GLU A 76 -13.24 4.11 14.50
C GLU A 76 -11.75 4.24 14.23
N ILE A 77 -11.38 5.31 13.54
CA ILE A 77 -9.99 5.66 13.27
C ILE A 77 -9.58 6.76 14.26
N VAL A 78 -8.56 6.47 15.07
CA VAL A 78 -8.07 7.39 16.09
C VAL A 78 -6.81 8.08 15.60
N ASN A 79 -6.77 9.42 15.68
CA ASN A 79 -5.63 10.25 15.31
C ASN A 79 -5.17 10.05 13.85
N ASN A 80 -6.10 9.78 12.93
CA ASN A 80 -5.81 9.49 11.53
C ASN A 80 -4.81 8.35 11.32
N LYS A 81 -4.69 7.43 12.29
CA LYS A 81 -3.76 6.32 12.20
C LYS A 81 -4.49 5.02 11.94
N ILE A 82 -4.01 4.29 10.94
CA ILE A 82 -4.43 2.92 10.65
C ILE A 82 -3.19 2.01 10.60
N TYR A 83 -3.41 0.72 10.46
CA TYR A 83 -2.33 -0.28 10.47
C TYR A 83 -2.46 -1.18 9.26
N GLY A 84 -1.42 -1.24 8.44
CA GLY A 84 -1.39 -2.08 7.25
C GLY A 84 -0.62 -3.37 7.52
N VAL A 85 -1.21 -4.50 7.19
CA VAL A 85 -0.50 -5.77 7.15
C VAL A 85 0.10 -5.90 5.76
N TRP A 86 1.42 -5.84 5.68
CA TRP A 86 2.15 -5.88 4.42
C TRP A 86 2.74 -7.26 4.16
N TYR A 87 2.97 -7.54 2.89
CA TYR A 87 3.75 -8.70 2.44
C TYR A 87 4.82 -8.26 1.45
N ASP A 88 5.93 -8.98 1.45
CA ASP A 88 7.05 -8.72 0.56
C ASP A 88 7.82 -10.03 0.38
N TYR A 89 7.75 -10.63 -0.80
CA TYR A 89 8.45 -11.86 -1.08
C TYR A 89 8.97 -11.89 -2.52
N ASP A 90 10.08 -12.59 -2.73
CA ASP A 90 10.69 -12.74 -4.04
C ASP A 90 10.11 -13.96 -4.74
N LEU A 91 9.52 -13.74 -5.94
CA LEU A 91 9.05 -14.83 -6.80
C LEU A 91 10.21 -15.56 -7.48
N ASP A 92 11.21 -14.77 -7.94
CA ASP A 92 12.46 -15.25 -8.47
C ASP A 92 13.54 -14.16 -8.32
N ALA A 93 14.71 -14.35 -8.94
CA ALA A 93 15.81 -13.38 -8.84
C ALA A 93 15.49 -11.97 -9.37
N ASN A 94 14.45 -11.84 -10.20
CA ASN A 94 14.10 -10.60 -10.89
C ASN A 94 12.75 -10.01 -10.45
N TYR A 95 11.94 -10.75 -9.70
CA TYR A 95 10.58 -10.33 -9.36
C TYR A 95 10.33 -10.41 -7.87
N THR A 96 9.92 -9.27 -7.31
CA THR A 96 9.39 -9.17 -5.94
C THR A 96 7.90 -8.88 -6.03
N SER A 97 7.10 -9.61 -5.26
CA SER A 97 5.70 -9.28 -5.05
C SER A 97 5.54 -8.63 -3.69
N SER A 98 4.94 -7.46 -3.65
CA SER A 98 4.75 -6.71 -2.41
C SER A 98 3.43 -5.95 -2.42
N GLY A 99 2.91 -5.66 -1.25
CA GLY A 99 1.67 -4.91 -1.08
C GLY A 99 1.10 -5.05 0.32
N TYR A 100 -0.17 -4.71 0.44
CA TYR A 100 -0.92 -4.86 1.69
C TYR A 100 -2.00 -5.92 1.53
N VAL A 101 -2.05 -6.88 2.46
CA VAL A 101 -3.14 -7.86 2.53
C VAL A 101 -4.36 -7.30 3.24
N GLY A 102 -4.19 -6.25 4.04
CA GLY A 102 -5.31 -5.59 4.70
C GLY A 102 -4.90 -4.31 5.41
N LEU A 103 -5.88 -3.44 5.63
CA LEU A 103 -5.75 -2.21 6.40
C LEU A 103 -6.71 -2.28 7.59
N PHE A 104 -6.23 -1.91 8.77
CA PHE A 104 -6.95 -2.11 10.03
C PHE A 104 -7.00 -0.83 10.86
N SER A 105 -8.13 -0.62 11.53
CA SER A 105 -8.34 0.57 12.37
C SER A 105 -7.57 0.54 13.68
N THR A 106 -7.20 -0.65 14.16
CA THR A 106 -6.42 -0.82 15.40
C THR A 106 -5.25 -1.76 15.19
N LEU A 107 -4.21 -1.58 16.00
CA LEU A 107 -3.06 -2.48 16.02
C LEU A 107 -3.49 -3.91 16.39
N GLU A 108 -4.44 -4.04 17.32
CA GLU A 108 -4.95 -5.35 17.75
C GLU A 108 -5.58 -6.12 16.60
N TYR A 109 -6.40 -5.47 15.77
CA TYR A 109 -6.98 -6.09 14.58
C TYR A 109 -5.90 -6.49 13.58
N ALA A 110 -4.90 -5.64 13.39
CA ALA A 110 -3.79 -5.95 12.49
C ALA A 110 -3.00 -7.17 12.99
N GLU A 111 -2.75 -7.25 14.29
CA GLU A 111 -2.04 -8.39 14.89
C GLU A 111 -2.84 -9.71 14.75
N GLU A 112 -4.15 -9.67 14.98
CA GLU A 112 -5.02 -10.83 14.77
C GLU A 112 -5.01 -11.28 13.30
N ALA A 113 -5.13 -10.33 12.39
CA ALA A 113 -5.10 -10.61 10.96
C ALA A 113 -3.72 -11.17 10.54
N LEU A 114 -2.64 -10.59 11.03
CA LEU A 114 -1.29 -11.07 10.73
C LEU A 114 -1.10 -12.52 11.17
N ALA A 115 -1.54 -12.86 12.37
CA ALA A 115 -1.46 -14.23 12.87
C ALA A 115 -2.22 -15.20 11.96
N TRP A 116 -3.39 -14.77 11.45
CA TRP A 116 -4.18 -15.58 10.53
C TRP A 116 -3.50 -15.72 9.16
N TYR A 117 -3.01 -14.62 8.58
CA TYR A 117 -2.29 -14.68 7.29
C TYR A 117 -1.04 -15.56 7.35
N LYS A 118 -0.37 -15.63 8.49
CA LYS A 118 0.78 -16.53 8.68
C LYS A 118 0.41 -18.01 8.55
N THR A 119 -0.88 -18.36 8.65
CA THR A 119 -1.35 -19.74 8.41
C THR A 119 -1.55 -20.07 6.94
N TRP A 120 -1.53 -19.06 6.05
CA TRP A 120 -1.73 -19.27 4.63
C TRP A 120 -0.50 -19.93 3.99
N ASP A 121 -0.74 -20.93 3.15
CA ASP A 121 0.33 -21.75 2.55
C ASP A 121 1.33 -20.92 1.75
N ILE A 122 0.86 -19.92 1.01
CA ILE A 122 1.73 -19.08 0.20
C ILE A 122 2.78 -18.36 1.06
N PHE A 123 2.40 -17.86 2.24
CA PHE A 123 3.32 -17.16 3.11
C PHE A 123 4.25 -18.12 3.87
N LYS A 124 3.81 -19.36 4.11
CA LYS A 124 4.68 -20.38 4.69
C LYS A 124 5.81 -20.79 3.74
N VAL A 125 5.53 -20.80 2.43
CA VAL A 125 6.53 -21.13 1.40
C VAL A 125 7.64 -20.08 1.34
N TYR A 126 7.29 -18.80 1.46
CA TYR A 126 8.25 -17.68 1.35
C TYR A 126 8.87 -17.24 2.69
N GLY A 127 8.42 -17.83 3.81
CA GLY A 127 8.89 -17.49 5.14
C GLY A 127 7.98 -16.46 5.83
N LEU A 128 7.84 -16.59 7.15
CA LEU A 128 6.92 -15.73 7.92
C LEU A 128 7.43 -14.31 8.09
N GLU A 129 8.71 -14.08 7.89
CA GLU A 129 9.33 -12.74 7.88
C GLU A 129 8.94 -11.90 6.66
N CYS A 130 8.27 -12.48 5.67
CA CYS A 130 7.74 -11.76 4.52
C CYS A 130 6.43 -10.99 4.83
N LEU A 131 5.94 -11.09 6.05
CA LEU A 131 4.74 -10.41 6.53
C LEU A 131 5.10 -9.49 7.71
N GLY A 132 4.42 -8.38 7.81
CA GLY A 132 4.60 -7.46 8.94
C GLY A 132 3.48 -6.44 9.01
N ILE A 133 3.59 -5.51 9.97
CA ILE A 133 2.62 -4.44 10.19
C ILE A 133 3.32 -3.09 10.12
N ASP A 134 2.75 -2.17 9.36
CA ASP A 134 3.17 -0.77 9.31
C ASP A 134 2.08 0.13 9.88
N PRO A 135 2.43 1.07 10.78
CA PRO A 135 1.53 2.17 11.10
C PRO A 135 1.45 3.12 9.89
N ILE A 136 0.24 3.56 9.57
CA ILE A 136 -0.02 4.44 8.43
C ILE A 136 -0.77 5.66 8.93
N THR A 137 -0.27 6.85 8.59
CA THR A 137 -0.99 8.10 8.86
C THR A 137 -1.84 8.44 7.65
N LEU A 138 -3.16 8.52 7.83
CA LEU A 138 -4.08 8.90 6.77
C LEU A 138 -3.92 10.37 6.39
N ASN A 139 -4.23 10.65 5.13
CA ASN A 139 -4.28 12.02 4.59
C ASN A 139 -2.92 12.73 4.61
N LEU A 140 -1.85 11.95 4.63
CA LEU A 140 -0.48 12.44 4.53
C LEU A 140 0.12 12.00 3.20
N ARG A 141 0.47 12.97 2.35
CA ARG A 141 1.09 12.68 1.06
C ARG A 141 2.57 12.36 1.25
N GLY A 142 3.01 11.24 0.65
CA GLY A 142 4.42 10.88 0.56
C GLY A 142 5.07 11.43 -0.70
N TRP A 143 6.37 11.27 -0.81
CA TRP A 143 7.16 11.67 -1.98
C TRP A 143 6.96 13.14 -2.39
N THR A 144 6.86 14.04 -1.43
CA THR A 144 6.54 15.46 -1.66
C THR A 144 7.59 16.22 -2.47
N GLU A 145 8.81 15.68 -2.59
CA GLU A 145 9.89 16.25 -3.39
C GLU A 145 10.09 15.54 -4.73
N GLY A 146 9.24 14.54 -5.02
CA GLY A 146 9.41 13.70 -6.20
C GLY A 146 10.51 12.67 -6.01
N PHE A 147 11.09 12.20 -7.11
CA PHE A 147 12.19 11.24 -7.08
C PHE A 147 13.20 11.50 -8.18
N ILE A 148 14.40 10.95 -8.01
CA ILE A 148 15.49 11.03 -8.99
C ILE A 148 15.86 9.60 -9.37
N THR A 149 16.03 9.35 -10.68
CA THR A 149 16.54 8.08 -11.16
C THR A 149 18.05 8.19 -11.32
N VAL A 150 18.80 7.32 -10.67
CA VAL A 150 20.26 7.23 -10.80
C VAL A 150 20.59 6.03 -11.68
N TYR A 151 21.30 6.29 -12.77
CA TYR A 151 21.78 5.24 -13.68
C TYR A 151 23.23 4.94 -13.35
N ASN A 152 23.52 3.69 -13.02
CA ASN A 152 24.87 3.19 -12.77
C ASN A 152 25.34 2.32 -13.93
#